data_7d092efd9f7de53f0c2db2433a2cab2c
#
_entry.id   7d092efd9f7de53f0c2db2433a2cab2c
#
_cell.length_a   1.000
_cell.length_b   1.000
_cell.length_c   1.000
_cell.angle_alpha   90.00
_cell.angle_beta   90.00
_cell.angle_gamma   90.00
#
_symmetry.space_group_name_H-M   'P 1'
#
loop_
_entity.id
_entity.type
_entity.pdbx_description
1 polymer ?
#
loop_
_entity_poly.entity_id
_entity_poly.type
_entity_poly.pdbx_seq_one_letter_code
_entity_poly.pdbx_strand_id
1 'polypeptide(L)'
;ISTSEDSSSRSSKLLPDKLKEIKVVKDWEPIADWESVKEYARLVPIPEWRNETFNCFERIKNVNPYPNNGSHRGWFSCQSYIHAVSSYNPQRLGDILLSWASASKDPMTVVPFEHPAHMAAGYDIPSTIGTFAQSYAFWYDEIAYTPEERQRVDAYMTRKLLEQKFLPIDRDFNGPRIKCDINDINSVLNERTGTNNCGNIRMKVAVGEIMLGFRLENQTLLDKGHDDMYVVHAFINEDGININHAARGGNTVNYSWEYTYYSSLLAEIYDSVGYDYFEHTLPRGAKVHEHLSFNYRLLKDFKLTAQWAKYDKGSLWLPYSQIKNLSQEAYEKTDNGKNAY
;
A
#
# COMPACT_ATOMS: atom_id res chain seq x y z
N ILE A 1 -31.07 -28.49 -21.16
CA ILE A 1 -31.80 -27.97 -19.98
C ILE A 1 -31.01 -26.77 -19.52
N SER A 2 -31.55 -25.61 -19.86
CA SER A 2 -31.04 -24.30 -19.50
C SER A 2 -31.42 -24.03 -18.05
N THR A 3 -30.44 -23.85 -17.17
CA THR A 3 -30.63 -23.16 -15.92
C THR A 3 -29.76 -21.89 -15.95
N SER A 4 -30.37 -20.81 -16.39
CA SER A 4 -29.90 -19.47 -16.14
C SER A 4 -30.11 -19.20 -14.64
N GLU A 5 -29.11 -19.43 -13.82
CA GLU A 5 -29.08 -18.88 -12.48
C GLU A 5 -28.84 -17.38 -12.57
N ASP A 6 -29.95 -16.70 -12.28
CA ASP A 6 -30.04 -15.26 -12.10
C ASP A 6 -29.19 -14.87 -10.88
N SER A 7 -27.90 -14.56 -11.10
CA SER A 7 -27.04 -13.99 -10.07
C SER A 7 -27.44 -12.53 -9.88
N SER A 8 -28.65 -12.31 -9.34
CA SER A 8 -29.02 -11.01 -8.78
C SER A 8 -28.00 -10.69 -7.68
N SER A 9 -27.13 -9.74 -7.95
CA SER A 9 -26.18 -9.19 -6.99
C SER A 9 -26.92 -8.78 -5.73
N ARG A 10 -26.91 -9.63 -4.72
CA ARG A 10 -27.22 -9.20 -3.37
C ARG A 10 -26.18 -8.15 -3.01
N SER A 11 -26.57 -6.89 -3.05
CA SER A 11 -25.85 -5.83 -2.38
C SER A 11 -25.85 -6.16 -0.89
N SER A 12 -24.88 -6.96 -0.46
CA SER A 12 -24.74 -7.29 0.95
C SER A 12 -24.39 -5.98 1.67
N LYS A 13 -25.24 -5.59 2.63
CA LYS A 13 -25.00 -4.42 3.47
C LYS A 13 -23.61 -4.56 4.09
N LEU A 14 -22.78 -3.56 3.89
CA LEU A 14 -21.43 -3.52 4.47
C LEU A 14 -21.52 -3.58 6.00
N LEU A 15 -20.72 -4.43 6.61
CA LEU A 15 -20.58 -4.53 8.06
C LEU A 15 -19.82 -3.32 8.60
N PRO A 16 -20.11 -2.88 9.83
CA PRO A 16 -19.34 -1.81 10.47
C PRO A 16 -17.90 -2.25 10.73
N ASP A 17 -16.99 -1.31 10.65
CA ASP A 17 -15.57 -1.55 10.92
C ASP A 17 -15.26 -1.53 12.42
N LYS A 18 -14.87 -2.68 12.96
CA LYS A 18 -14.46 -2.81 14.37
C LYS A 18 -13.08 -2.23 14.65
N LEU A 19 -12.24 -2.01 13.62
CA LEU A 19 -10.94 -1.36 13.82
C LEU A 19 -11.10 0.05 14.40
N LYS A 20 -12.20 0.74 14.12
CA LYS A 20 -12.51 2.07 14.68
C LYS A 20 -12.71 2.10 16.19
N GLU A 21 -12.92 0.94 16.82
CA GLU A 21 -13.02 0.83 18.29
C GLU A 21 -11.64 0.86 18.95
N ILE A 22 -10.57 0.59 18.17
CA ILE A 22 -9.20 0.56 18.67
C ILE A 22 -8.71 1.99 18.92
N LYS A 23 -8.10 2.19 20.09
CA LYS A 23 -7.57 3.48 20.52
C LYS A 23 -6.05 3.44 20.58
N VAL A 24 -5.45 4.61 20.41
CA VAL A 24 -4.02 4.76 20.66
C VAL A 24 -3.69 4.32 22.08
N VAL A 25 -2.55 3.66 22.21
CA VAL A 25 -2.00 3.21 23.50
C VAL A 25 -0.74 4.02 23.77
N LYS A 26 -0.48 4.23 25.06
CA LYS A 26 0.71 4.94 25.49
C LYS A 26 1.95 4.07 25.31
N ASP A 27 3.06 4.71 24.94
CA ASP A 27 4.37 4.04 24.79
C ASP A 27 4.29 2.79 23.88
N TRP A 28 3.57 2.91 22.75
CA TRP A 28 3.36 1.82 21.81
C TRP A 28 4.64 1.34 21.15
N GLU A 29 4.84 0.04 21.15
CA GLU A 29 5.88 -0.66 20.40
C GLU A 29 5.26 -1.53 19.30
N PRO A 30 5.80 -1.50 18.06
CA PRO A 30 5.16 -2.14 16.91
C PRO A 30 5.11 -3.66 16.93
N ILE A 31 5.99 -4.30 17.71
CA ILE A 31 6.12 -5.76 17.80
C ILE A 31 6.60 -6.12 19.21
N ALA A 32 6.10 -7.20 19.78
CA ALA A 32 6.40 -7.62 21.14
C ALA A 32 7.89 -7.93 21.43
N ASP A 33 8.66 -8.31 20.40
CA ASP A 33 10.12 -8.52 20.48
C ASP A 33 10.86 -7.60 19.50
N TRP A 34 10.61 -6.32 19.64
CA TRP A 34 11.10 -5.28 18.74
C TRP A 34 12.64 -5.21 18.70
N GLU A 35 13.30 -5.39 19.82
CA GLU A 35 14.77 -5.35 19.89
C GLU A 35 15.40 -6.47 19.07
N SER A 36 14.89 -7.69 19.17
CA SER A 36 15.36 -8.81 18.35
C SER A 36 15.13 -8.58 16.85
N VAL A 37 14.01 -7.96 16.46
CA VAL A 37 13.74 -7.61 15.06
C VAL A 37 14.73 -6.56 14.55
N LYS A 38 15.03 -5.54 15.36
CA LYS A 38 16.05 -4.53 15.03
C LYS A 38 17.43 -5.16 14.87
N GLU A 39 17.80 -6.03 15.77
CA GLU A 39 19.10 -6.73 15.71
C GLU A 39 19.17 -7.61 14.44
N TYR A 40 18.14 -8.39 14.15
CA TYR A 40 18.07 -9.20 12.94
C TYR A 40 18.17 -8.34 11.68
N ALA A 41 17.43 -7.23 11.61
CA ALA A 41 17.48 -6.31 10.47
C ALA A 41 18.88 -5.74 10.22
N ARG A 42 19.68 -5.51 11.27
CA ARG A 42 21.08 -5.08 11.17
C ARG A 42 22.01 -6.19 10.68
N LEU A 43 21.69 -7.44 10.96
CA LEU A 43 22.50 -8.61 10.56
C LEU A 43 22.24 -9.04 9.11
N VAL A 44 21.09 -8.70 8.53
CA VAL A 44 20.78 -9.06 7.15
C VAL A 44 21.75 -8.34 6.20
N PRO A 45 22.52 -9.10 5.38
CA PRO A 45 23.45 -8.49 4.44
C PRO A 45 22.67 -7.64 3.44
N ILE A 46 23.08 -6.41 3.25
CA ILE A 46 22.53 -5.57 2.19
C ILE A 46 23.06 -6.12 0.85
N PRO A 47 22.19 -6.51 -0.08
CA PRO A 47 22.61 -7.04 -1.37
C PRO A 47 23.48 -6.05 -2.18
N GLU A 48 24.12 -6.53 -3.25
CA GLU A 48 25.01 -5.74 -4.11
C GLU A 48 24.35 -4.48 -4.72
N TRP A 49 23.03 -4.46 -4.89
CA TRP A 49 22.28 -3.28 -5.29
C TRP A 49 22.30 -2.12 -4.27
N ARG A 50 23.00 -2.29 -3.16
CA ARG A 50 23.23 -1.30 -2.10
C ARG A 50 23.64 0.08 -2.63
N ASN A 51 24.54 0.14 -3.63
CA ASN A 51 25.01 1.42 -4.19
C ASN A 51 23.89 2.16 -4.93
N GLU A 52 23.02 1.45 -5.63
CA GLU A 52 21.86 2.05 -6.31
C GLU A 52 20.86 2.60 -5.29
N THR A 53 20.65 1.87 -4.19
CA THR A 53 19.79 2.29 -3.08
C THR A 53 20.31 3.55 -2.43
N PHE A 54 21.58 3.63 -2.10
CA PHE A 54 22.18 4.84 -1.54
C PHE A 54 22.14 6.02 -2.51
N ASN A 55 22.38 5.80 -3.79
CA ASN A 55 22.24 6.83 -4.82
C ASN A 55 20.81 7.33 -4.95
N CYS A 56 19.83 6.44 -4.74
CA CYS A 56 18.43 6.79 -4.71
C CYS A 56 18.12 7.80 -3.59
N PHE A 57 18.62 7.55 -2.38
CA PHE A 57 18.41 8.44 -1.23
C PHE A 57 19.09 9.80 -1.41
N GLU A 58 20.30 9.85 -1.91
CA GLU A 58 20.97 11.13 -2.20
C GLU A 58 20.20 11.94 -3.26
N ARG A 59 19.62 11.27 -4.24
CA ARG A 59 18.74 11.93 -5.23
C ARG A 59 17.48 12.49 -4.59
N ILE A 60 16.82 11.72 -3.70
CA ILE A 60 15.60 12.16 -3.01
C ILE A 60 15.86 13.35 -2.11
N LYS A 61 16.98 13.37 -1.40
CA LYS A 61 17.35 14.46 -0.50
C LYS A 61 17.43 15.81 -1.22
N ASN A 62 17.90 15.82 -2.47
CA ASN A 62 18.23 17.02 -3.22
C ASN A 62 17.26 17.32 -4.37
N VAL A 63 16.28 16.47 -4.66
CA VAL A 63 15.51 16.59 -5.88
C VAL A 63 14.29 17.48 -5.70
N ASN A 64 14.13 18.42 -6.61
CA ASN A 64 12.84 18.99 -6.94
C ASN A 64 11.88 17.84 -7.32
N PRO A 65 10.77 17.63 -6.61
CA PRO A 65 9.83 16.53 -6.85
C PRO A 65 9.24 16.55 -8.27
N TYR A 66 9.37 17.66 -8.96
CA TYR A 66 8.87 17.88 -10.32
C TYR A 66 10.02 18.26 -11.25
N PRO A 67 10.88 17.30 -11.65
CA PRO A 67 11.83 17.58 -12.71
C PRO A 67 11.05 17.94 -13.98
N ASN A 68 11.51 18.91 -14.73
CA ASN A 68 10.85 19.46 -15.93
C ASN A 68 10.52 18.43 -17.02
N ASN A 69 10.97 17.19 -16.87
CA ASN A 69 10.77 16.08 -17.80
C ASN A 69 9.75 15.03 -17.33
N GLY A 70 9.00 15.27 -16.27
CA GLY A 70 7.91 14.41 -15.82
C GLY A 70 8.31 13.01 -15.34
N SER A 71 9.60 12.71 -15.16
CA SER A 71 10.03 11.39 -14.72
C SER A 71 10.02 11.27 -13.18
N HIS A 72 8.87 10.94 -12.62
CA HIS A 72 8.71 10.63 -11.18
C HIS A 72 9.13 9.20 -10.83
N ARG A 73 9.49 8.39 -11.83
CA ARG A 73 9.90 6.99 -11.65
C ARG A 73 11.05 6.81 -10.67
N GLY A 74 11.93 7.81 -10.55
CA GLY A 74 13.02 7.78 -9.58
C GLY A 74 12.56 7.71 -8.12
N TRP A 75 11.47 8.38 -7.78
CA TRP A 75 10.89 8.36 -6.43
C TRP A 75 10.23 7.03 -6.11
N PHE A 76 9.43 6.53 -7.04
CA PHE A 76 8.77 5.24 -6.91
C PHE A 76 9.77 4.10 -6.75
N SER A 77 10.86 4.12 -7.50
CA SER A 77 11.92 3.12 -7.38
C SER A 77 12.60 3.17 -6.00
N CYS A 78 12.71 4.36 -5.40
CA CYS A 78 13.33 4.51 -4.08
C CYS A 78 12.47 3.97 -2.93
N GLN A 79 11.13 3.98 -3.05
CA GLN A 79 10.23 3.46 -2.01
C GLN A 79 10.54 2.02 -1.63
N SER A 80 10.78 1.17 -2.62
CA SER A 80 11.03 -0.26 -2.41
C SER A 80 12.26 -0.52 -1.53
N TYR A 81 13.14 0.45 -1.42
CA TYR A 81 14.40 0.32 -0.68
C TYR A 81 14.40 1.04 0.67
N ILE A 82 13.36 1.82 0.98
CA ILE A 82 13.38 2.66 2.18
C ILE A 82 13.48 1.86 3.46
N HIS A 83 12.74 0.75 3.55
CA HIS A 83 12.80 -0.14 4.71
C HIS A 83 14.20 -0.74 4.87
N ALA A 84 14.80 -1.21 3.78
CA ALA A 84 16.15 -1.78 3.82
C ALA A 84 17.22 -0.76 4.23
N VAL A 85 17.16 0.47 3.73
CA VAL A 85 18.13 1.52 4.10
C VAL A 85 17.91 1.99 5.53
N SER A 86 16.66 2.13 5.95
CA SER A 86 16.34 2.57 7.31
C SER A 86 16.76 1.53 8.34
N SER A 87 16.63 0.24 8.05
CA SER A 87 17.11 -0.82 8.94
C SER A 87 18.63 -0.83 9.10
N TYR A 88 19.37 -0.41 8.07
CA TYR A 88 20.81 -0.31 8.12
C TYR A 88 21.30 1.00 8.77
N ASN A 89 20.66 2.10 8.47
CA ASN A 89 21.00 3.42 9.00
C ASN A 89 19.74 4.29 9.16
N PRO A 90 19.02 4.16 10.30
CA PRO A 90 17.82 4.96 10.56
C PRO A 90 18.04 6.46 10.47
N GLN A 91 19.24 6.95 10.83
CA GLN A 91 19.55 8.38 10.76
C GLN A 91 19.45 8.94 9.35
N ARG A 92 19.76 8.16 8.31
CA ARG A 92 19.57 8.62 6.92
C ARG A 92 18.12 8.92 6.58
N LEU A 93 17.20 8.08 7.03
CA LEU A 93 15.77 8.37 6.91
C LEU A 93 15.44 9.67 7.64
N GLY A 94 15.95 9.82 8.87
CA GLY A 94 15.78 11.02 9.68
C GLY A 94 16.27 12.28 8.96
N ASP A 95 17.46 12.26 8.40
CA ASP A 95 18.04 13.40 7.68
C ASP A 95 17.20 13.82 6.47
N ILE A 96 16.65 12.86 5.74
CA ILE A 96 15.77 13.13 4.61
C ILE A 96 14.47 13.80 5.08
N LEU A 97 13.79 13.21 6.07
CA LEU A 97 12.55 13.74 6.60
C LEU A 97 12.73 15.14 7.19
N LEU A 98 13.82 15.38 7.91
CA LEU A 98 14.15 16.70 8.44
C LEU A 98 14.41 17.71 7.33
N SER A 99 15.11 17.30 6.27
CA SER A 99 15.33 18.15 5.10
C SER A 99 14.02 18.55 4.42
N TRP A 100 13.07 17.62 4.29
CA TRP A 100 11.74 17.88 3.74
C TRP A 100 10.90 18.79 4.65
N ALA A 101 10.88 18.49 5.95
CA ALA A 101 10.17 19.29 6.94
C ALA A 101 10.69 20.72 7.08
N SER A 102 11.95 20.95 6.70
CA SER A 102 12.63 22.24 6.77
C SER A 102 12.69 22.98 5.43
N ALA A 103 12.26 22.35 4.34
CA ALA A 103 12.35 22.94 3.01
C ALA A 103 11.41 24.14 2.86
N SER A 104 11.89 25.21 2.22
CA SER A 104 11.07 26.38 1.87
C SER A 104 9.97 26.04 0.87
N LYS A 105 10.18 25.03 0.04
CA LYS A 105 9.19 24.46 -0.88
C LYS A 105 9.04 22.99 -0.52
N ASP A 106 7.82 22.64 -0.09
CA ASP A 106 7.50 21.27 0.30
C ASP A 106 7.66 20.30 -0.87
N PRO A 107 8.58 19.33 -0.79
CA PRO A 107 8.84 18.39 -1.89
C PRO A 107 7.69 17.41 -2.12
N MET A 108 6.81 17.20 -1.12
CA MET A 108 5.65 16.32 -1.20
C MET A 108 4.34 17.09 -1.42
N THR A 109 4.41 18.23 -2.09
CA THR A 109 3.22 19.00 -2.45
C THR A 109 2.39 18.26 -3.50
N VAL A 110 1.11 18.04 -3.21
CA VAL A 110 0.14 17.54 -4.18
C VAL A 110 -0.07 18.60 -5.26
N VAL A 111 0.18 18.25 -6.52
CA VAL A 111 -0.06 19.14 -7.64
C VAL A 111 -1.52 19.12 -8.07
N PRO A 112 -2.05 20.24 -8.61
CA PRO A 112 -3.38 20.26 -9.20
C PRO A 112 -3.56 19.19 -10.27
N PHE A 113 -4.79 18.72 -10.44
CA PHE A 113 -5.12 17.65 -11.40
C PHE A 113 -4.74 18.01 -12.85
N GLU A 114 -4.84 19.27 -13.21
CA GLU A 114 -4.49 19.80 -14.55
C GLU A 114 -2.97 19.84 -14.80
N HIS A 115 -2.17 19.62 -13.76
CA HIS A 115 -0.72 19.64 -13.94
C HIS A 115 -0.25 18.35 -14.63
N PRO A 116 0.71 18.42 -15.58
CA PRO A 116 1.26 17.22 -16.25
C PRO A 116 1.84 16.16 -15.30
N ALA A 117 2.18 16.57 -14.09
CA ALA A 117 2.69 15.71 -13.02
C ALA A 117 1.58 15.12 -12.12
N HIS A 118 0.29 15.21 -12.47
CA HIS A 118 -0.80 14.74 -11.62
C HIS A 118 -0.73 13.23 -11.31
N MET A 119 -0.16 12.42 -12.18
CA MET A 119 0.10 11.00 -11.92
C MET A 119 1.01 10.81 -10.71
N ALA A 120 2.03 11.67 -10.54
CA ALA A 120 2.85 11.65 -9.34
C ALA A 120 2.04 11.98 -8.08
N ALA A 121 1.13 12.94 -8.17
CA ALA A 121 0.26 13.31 -7.06
C ALA A 121 -0.68 12.18 -6.62
N GLY A 122 -1.23 11.44 -7.58
CA GLY A 122 -2.20 10.37 -7.29
C GLY A 122 -1.58 9.01 -6.96
N TYR A 123 -0.33 8.79 -7.30
CA TYR A 123 0.31 7.48 -7.20
C TYR A 123 1.64 7.53 -6.42
N ASP A 124 2.61 8.30 -6.90
CA ASP A 124 3.97 8.28 -6.35
C ASP A 124 4.04 8.96 -4.98
N ILE A 125 3.41 10.12 -4.82
CA ILE A 125 3.43 10.87 -3.56
C ILE A 125 2.73 10.10 -2.44
N PRO A 126 1.45 9.64 -2.58
CA PRO A 126 0.80 8.86 -1.54
C PRO A 126 1.60 7.61 -1.16
N SER A 127 2.06 6.85 -2.16
CA SER A 127 2.85 5.64 -1.93
C SER A 127 4.15 5.94 -1.20
N THR A 128 4.86 7.02 -1.57
CA THR A 128 6.10 7.45 -0.92
C THR A 128 5.83 7.85 0.53
N ILE A 129 4.87 8.74 0.77
CA ILE A 129 4.53 9.21 2.12
C ILE A 129 4.12 8.04 3.02
N GLY A 130 3.28 7.11 2.53
CA GLY A 130 2.88 5.93 3.28
C GLY A 130 4.08 5.06 3.69
N THR A 131 4.97 4.76 2.75
CA THR A 131 6.16 3.93 3.03
C THR A 131 7.15 4.64 3.97
N PHE A 132 7.33 5.96 3.80
CA PHE A 132 8.19 6.74 4.71
C PHE A 132 7.60 6.82 6.11
N ALA A 133 6.29 6.95 6.24
CA ALA A 133 5.62 6.95 7.54
C ALA A 133 5.78 5.61 8.26
N GLN A 134 5.64 4.48 7.55
CA GLN A 134 5.89 3.14 8.10
C GLN A 134 7.32 3.05 8.63
N SER A 135 8.32 3.36 7.80
CA SER A 135 9.72 3.29 8.20
C SER A 135 10.04 4.25 9.34
N TYR A 136 9.46 5.46 9.35
CA TYR A 136 9.65 6.44 10.39
C TYR A 136 9.06 5.98 11.73
N ALA A 137 7.83 5.44 11.72
CA ALA A 137 7.21 4.89 12.92
C ALA A 137 8.01 3.69 13.48
N PHE A 138 8.58 2.90 12.59
CA PHE A 138 9.40 1.73 12.91
C PHE A 138 10.71 2.12 13.61
N TRP A 139 11.44 3.08 13.07
CA TRP A 139 12.78 3.49 13.52
C TRP A 139 12.76 4.77 14.36
N TYR A 140 11.61 5.14 14.87
CA TYR A 140 11.38 6.41 15.56
C TYR A 140 12.41 6.74 16.63
N ASP A 141 12.66 5.80 17.54
CA ASP A 141 13.55 5.97 18.68
C ASP A 141 15.04 5.88 18.29
N GLU A 142 15.35 5.27 17.14
CA GLU A 142 16.71 5.12 16.64
C GLU A 142 17.22 6.36 15.87
N ILE A 143 16.33 7.27 15.53
CA ILE A 143 16.67 8.51 14.85
C ILE A 143 17.02 9.58 15.88
N ALA A 144 18.28 10.03 15.87
CA ALA A 144 18.75 11.05 16.78
C ALA A 144 18.32 12.45 16.30
N TYR A 145 17.24 12.96 16.87
CA TYR A 145 16.76 14.32 16.68
C TYR A 145 16.84 15.13 17.97
N THR A 146 17.06 16.45 17.86
CA THR A 146 16.69 17.34 18.96
C THR A 146 15.17 17.35 19.14
N PRO A 147 14.65 17.76 20.32
CA PRO A 147 13.21 17.87 20.53
C PRO A 147 12.50 18.72 19.47
N GLU A 148 13.11 19.81 19.03
CA GLU A 148 12.57 20.72 18.01
C GLU A 148 12.55 20.10 16.62
N GLU A 149 13.57 19.34 16.26
CA GLU A 149 13.62 18.59 15.00
C GLU A 149 12.59 17.49 14.99
N ARG A 150 12.46 16.75 16.09
CA ARG A 150 11.45 15.72 16.28
C ARG A 150 10.04 16.29 16.07
N GLN A 151 9.71 17.33 16.80
CA GLN A 151 8.42 18.00 16.68
C GLN A 151 8.13 18.46 15.24
N ARG A 152 9.15 18.99 14.56
CA ARG A 152 9.01 19.46 13.17
C ARG A 152 8.71 18.33 12.21
N VAL A 153 9.43 17.20 12.33
CA VAL A 153 9.24 16.02 11.46
C VAL A 153 7.89 15.36 11.76
N ASP A 154 7.52 15.21 13.03
CA ASP A 154 6.22 14.65 13.44
C ASP A 154 5.06 15.47 12.89
N ALA A 155 5.13 16.79 13.01
CA ALA A 155 4.11 17.70 12.47
C ALA A 155 4.06 17.62 10.93
N TYR A 156 5.21 17.54 10.27
CA TYR A 156 5.30 17.40 8.82
C TYR A 156 4.65 16.10 8.34
N MET A 157 5.05 14.96 8.90
CA MET A 157 4.55 13.64 8.49
C MET A 157 3.05 13.49 8.77
N THR A 158 2.61 13.92 9.96
CA THR A 158 1.17 13.94 10.30
C THR A 158 0.37 14.76 9.30
N ARG A 159 0.80 15.99 9.01
CA ARG A 159 0.16 16.84 8.02
C ARG A 159 0.12 16.19 6.65
N LYS A 160 1.23 15.61 6.18
CA LYS A 160 1.31 14.96 4.87
C LYS A 160 0.37 13.76 4.74
N LEU A 161 0.22 12.95 5.76
CA LEU A 161 -0.74 11.85 5.77
C LEU A 161 -2.18 12.36 5.80
N LEU A 162 -2.51 13.32 6.64
CA LEU A 162 -3.87 13.90 6.71
C LEU A 162 -4.28 14.63 5.42
N GLU A 163 -3.34 15.21 4.71
CA GLU A 163 -3.58 15.87 3.41
C GLU A 163 -3.81 14.90 2.25
N GLN A 164 -3.46 13.61 2.41
CA GLN A 164 -3.62 12.64 1.32
C GLN A 164 -5.08 12.51 0.94
N LYS A 165 -5.38 12.92 -0.27
CA LYS A 165 -6.66 12.70 -0.93
C LYS A 165 -6.41 11.74 -2.08
N PHE A 166 -7.04 10.57 -2.01
CA PHE A 166 -6.96 9.60 -3.10
C PHE A 166 -7.78 10.14 -4.27
N LEU A 167 -7.11 10.93 -5.09
CA LEU A 167 -7.69 11.44 -6.33
C LEU A 167 -7.87 10.28 -7.32
N PRO A 168 -8.98 10.25 -8.07
CA PRO A 168 -9.12 9.28 -9.15
C PRO A 168 -7.96 9.45 -10.12
N ILE A 169 -7.24 8.36 -10.39
CA ILE A 169 -6.19 8.35 -11.41
C ILE A 169 -6.85 7.98 -12.72
N ASP A 170 -6.93 8.94 -13.63
CA ASP A 170 -7.24 8.69 -15.01
C ASP A 170 -5.92 8.58 -15.79
N ARG A 171 -5.65 7.45 -16.41
CA ARG A 171 -4.49 7.29 -17.28
C ARG A 171 -4.74 7.85 -18.68
N ASP A 172 -5.99 7.87 -19.09
CA ASP A 172 -6.43 8.49 -20.32
C ASP A 172 -7.06 9.83 -19.95
N PHE A 173 -6.36 10.92 -20.13
CA PHE A 173 -6.70 12.31 -19.75
C PHE A 173 -8.14 12.76 -20.07
N ASN A 174 -8.93 11.95 -20.78
CA ASN A 174 -10.29 12.21 -21.23
C ASN A 174 -11.31 11.18 -20.74
N GLY A 175 -10.94 10.24 -19.84
CA GLY A 175 -11.86 9.19 -19.35
C GLY A 175 -12.67 9.59 -18.10
N PRO A 176 -13.72 8.86 -17.77
CA PRO A 176 -14.49 9.09 -16.54
C PRO A 176 -13.61 8.82 -15.29
N ARG A 177 -13.70 9.71 -14.31
CA ARG A 177 -12.98 9.59 -13.04
C ARG A 177 -13.52 8.42 -12.25
N ILE A 178 -12.65 7.46 -11.91
CA ILE A 178 -13.00 6.31 -11.10
C ILE A 178 -13.11 6.73 -9.64
N LYS A 179 -14.28 6.54 -9.07
CA LYS A 179 -14.47 6.63 -7.62
C LYS A 179 -14.39 5.23 -7.03
N CYS A 180 -13.76 5.09 -5.85
CA CYS A 180 -13.86 3.89 -5.06
C CYS A 180 -15.28 3.81 -4.48
N ASP A 181 -16.21 3.24 -5.23
CA ASP A 181 -17.56 3.00 -4.73
C ASP A 181 -17.57 1.69 -3.95
N ILE A 182 -17.48 1.79 -2.64
CA ILE A 182 -17.48 0.63 -1.75
C ILE A 182 -18.82 -0.11 -1.74
N ASN A 183 -19.90 0.49 -2.23
CA ASN A 183 -21.21 -0.16 -2.32
C ASN A 183 -21.33 -1.03 -3.58
N ASP A 184 -20.53 -0.75 -4.61
CA ASP A 184 -20.45 -1.57 -5.83
C ASP A 184 -19.06 -2.20 -5.97
N ILE A 185 -18.90 -3.41 -5.43
CA ILE A 185 -17.64 -4.17 -5.51
C ILE A 185 -17.21 -4.43 -6.97
N ASN A 186 -18.15 -4.45 -7.90
CA ASN A 186 -17.86 -4.69 -9.31
C ASN A 186 -17.54 -3.41 -10.08
N SER A 187 -17.63 -2.25 -9.45
CA SER A 187 -17.28 -0.98 -10.10
C SER A 187 -15.86 -1.02 -10.69
N VAL A 188 -14.93 -1.65 -9.98
CA VAL A 188 -13.54 -1.85 -10.42
C VAL A 188 -13.38 -2.80 -11.61
N LEU A 189 -14.39 -3.65 -11.90
CA LEU A 189 -14.34 -4.59 -13.02
C LEU A 189 -14.73 -3.95 -14.36
N ASN A 190 -15.45 -2.85 -14.33
CA ASN A 190 -15.95 -2.18 -15.52
C ASN A 190 -14.97 -1.17 -16.11
N GLU A 191 -13.87 -0.92 -15.42
CA GLU A 191 -12.99 0.16 -15.76
C GLU A 191 -11.62 -0.31 -16.23
N ARG A 192 -11.17 0.35 -17.28
CA ARG A 192 -9.91 0.03 -17.96
C ARG A 192 -8.66 0.46 -17.20
N THR A 193 -8.82 1.30 -16.19
CA THR A 193 -7.73 1.92 -15.45
C THR A 193 -7.65 1.37 -14.04
N GLY A 194 -6.50 0.90 -13.65
CA GLY A 194 -6.29 0.32 -12.33
C GLY A 194 -6.64 1.31 -11.22
N THR A 195 -7.54 0.93 -10.36
CA THR A 195 -8.04 1.71 -9.24
C THR A 195 -7.07 1.65 -8.06
N ASN A 196 -5.85 2.16 -8.26
CA ASN A 196 -4.84 2.17 -7.20
C ASN A 196 -5.32 2.87 -5.92
N ASN A 197 -6.29 3.78 -6.07
CA ASN A 197 -6.91 4.51 -4.98
C ASN A 197 -7.83 3.67 -4.09
N CYS A 198 -8.28 2.51 -4.59
CA CYS A 198 -9.11 1.57 -3.81
C CYS A 198 -8.30 0.39 -3.28
N GLY A 199 -7.05 0.24 -3.71
CA GLY A 199 -6.24 -0.94 -3.50
C GLY A 199 -4.91 -0.64 -2.79
N ASN A 200 -3.86 -1.18 -3.36
CA ASN A 200 -2.53 -1.23 -2.75
C ASN A 200 -1.94 0.12 -2.34
N ILE A 201 -2.14 1.19 -3.10
CA ILE A 201 -1.61 2.51 -2.74
C ILE A 201 -2.31 3.05 -1.50
N ARG A 202 -3.65 2.95 -1.45
CA ARG A 202 -4.42 3.33 -0.25
C ARG A 202 -3.98 2.50 0.95
N MET A 203 -3.78 1.19 0.77
CA MET A 203 -3.30 0.31 1.83
C MET A 203 -1.93 0.74 2.38
N LYS A 204 -0.97 1.10 1.53
CA LYS A 204 0.33 1.63 1.96
C LYS A 204 0.20 2.87 2.83
N VAL A 205 -0.66 3.79 2.43
CA VAL A 205 -0.91 5.02 3.20
C VAL A 205 -1.60 4.69 4.52
N ALA A 206 -2.66 3.87 4.48
CA ALA A 206 -3.41 3.47 5.67
C ALA A 206 -2.51 2.79 6.72
N VAL A 207 -1.63 1.88 6.30
CA VAL A 207 -0.65 1.26 7.21
C VAL A 207 0.29 2.31 7.81
N GLY A 208 0.76 3.27 7.01
CA GLY A 208 1.59 4.38 7.51
C GLY A 208 0.84 5.28 8.50
N GLU A 209 -0.44 5.55 8.26
CA GLU A 209 -1.32 6.31 9.16
C GLU A 209 -1.55 5.58 10.47
N ILE A 210 -1.83 4.29 10.42
CA ILE A 210 -2.05 3.43 11.60
C ILE A 210 -0.78 3.39 12.45
N MET A 211 0.37 3.05 11.85
CA MET A 211 1.64 2.93 12.57
C MET A 211 2.05 4.26 13.20
N LEU A 212 1.99 5.35 12.43
CA LEU A 212 2.38 6.66 12.94
C LEU A 212 1.34 7.20 13.92
N GLY A 213 0.06 6.87 13.74
CA GLY A 213 -1.01 7.15 14.69
C GLY A 213 -0.74 6.57 16.07
N PHE A 214 -0.36 5.32 16.14
CA PHE A 214 0.06 4.68 17.39
C PHE A 214 1.33 5.32 17.95
N ARG A 215 2.37 5.46 17.13
CA ARG A 215 3.67 5.99 17.56
C ARG A 215 3.60 7.40 18.14
N LEU A 216 2.76 8.25 17.58
CA LEU A 216 2.58 9.64 18.02
C LEU A 216 1.39 9.82 18.98
N GLU A 217 0.76 8.75 19.44
CA GLU A 217 -0.47 8.77 20.22
C GLU A 217 -1.56 9.69 19.60
N ASN A 218 -1.61 9.69 18.25
CA ASN A 218 -2.50 10.56 17.47
C ASN A 218 -3.73 9.81 16.98
N GLN A 219 -4.83 9.90 17.75
CA GLN A 219 -6.08 9.23 17.43
C GLN A 219 -6.67 9.65 16.07
N THR A 220 -6.55 10.93 15.70
CA THR A 220 -7.07 11.42 14.41
C THR A 220 -6.39 10.73 13.23
N LEU A 221 -5.09 10.52 13.35
CA LEU A 221 -4.33 9.83 12.30
C LEU A 221 -4.66 8.33 12.27
N LEU A 222 -4.81 7.71 13.44
CA LEU A 222 -5.23 6.31 13.55
C LEU A 222 -6.63 6.10 12.96
N ASP A 223 -7.59 6.95 13.31
CA ASP A 223 -8.97 6.88 12.79
C ASP A 223 -9.00 7.03 11.26
N LYS A 224 -8.19 7.94 10.71
CA LYS A 224 -8.05 8.08 9.25
C LYS A 224 -7.48 6.83 8.60
N GLY A 225 -6.46 6.22 9.20
CA GLY A 225 -5.88 4.96 8.73
C GLY A 225 -6.91 3.83 8.71
N HIS A 226 -7.76 3.75 9.74
CA HIS A 226 -8.88 2.81 9.77
C HIS A 226 -9.92 3.10 8.66
N ASP A 227 -10.27 4.36 8.42
CA ASP A 227 -11.18 4.74 7.33
C ASP A 227 -10.63 4.33 5.96
N ASP A 228 -9.35 4.57 5.71
CA ASP A 228 -8.71 4.21 4.46
C ASP A 228 -8.58 2.68 4.32
N MET A 229 -8.27 1.97 5.41
CA MET A 229 -8.23 0.51 5.41
C MET A 229 -9.61 -0.11 5.18
N TYR A 230 -10.68 0.48 5.74
CA TYR A 230 -12.05 0.04 5.49
C TYR A 230 -12.41 0.07 4.00
N VAL A 231 -12.01 1.13 3.29
CA VAL A 231 -12.20 1.20 1.83
C VAL A 231 -11.47 0.07 1.12
N VAL A 232 -10.23 -0.19 1.51
CA VAL A 232 -9.41 -1.29 0.96
C VAL A 232 -10.09 -2.65 1.17
N HIS A 233 -10.56 -2.90 2.38
CA HIS A 233 -11.21 -4.14 2.78
C HIS A 233 -12.58 -4.32 2.12
N ALA A 234 -13.30 -3.24 1.79
CA ALA A 234 -14.60 -3.32 1.14
C ALA A 234 -14.55 -3.92 -0.28
N PHE A 235 -13.36 -4.02 -0.88
CA PHE A 235 -13.15 -4.71 -2.16
C PHE A 235 -12.74 -6.17 -2.01
N ILE A 236 -12.76 -6.72 -0.80
CA ILE A 236 -12.62 -8.15 -0.55
C ILE A 236 -14.02 -8.72 -0.38
N ASN A 237 -14.40 -9.66 -1.25
CA ASN A 237 -15.73 -10.28 -1.22
C ASN A 237 -15.87 -11.30 -0.07
N GLU A 238 -17.05 -11.91 0.04
CA GLU A 238 -17.37 -12.92 1.06
C GLU A 238 -16.51 -14.19 0.99
N ASP A 239 -15.86 -14.46 -0.13
CA ASP A 239 -14.95 -15.60 -0.34
C ASP A 239 -13.48 -15.24 -0.01
N GLY A 240 -13.23 -14.05 0.51
CA GLY A 240 -11.88 -13.55 0.82
C GLY A 240 -11.10 -13.07 -0.41
N ILE A 241 -11.75 -12.84 -1.55
CA ILE A 241 -11.09 -12.47 -2.80
C ILE A 241 -11.08 -10.96 -2.97
N ASN A 242 -9.90 -10.36 -3.10
CA ASN A 242 -9.79 -8.95 -3.48
C ASN A 242 -10.12 -8.78 -4.97
N ILE A 243 -11.30 -8.27 -5.25
CA ILE A 243 -11.82 -8.12 -6.63
C ILE A 243 -10.99 -7.10 -7.43
N ASN A 244 -10.51 -6.03 -6.80
CA ASN A 244 -9.66 -5.06 -7.46
C ASN A 244 -8.36 -5.70 -8.00
N HIS A 245 -7.77 -6.62 -7.23
CA HIS A 245 -6.56 -7.32 -7.65
C HIS A 245 -6.85 -8.48 -8.60
N ALA A 246 -7.88 -9.26 -8.31
CA ALA A 246 -8.29 -10.37 -9.16
C ALA A 246 -8.58 -9.94 -10.60
N ALA A 247 -9.03 -8.69 -10.80
CA ALA A 247 -9.28 -8.14 -12.12
C ALA A 247 -8.00 -7.83 -12.93
N ARG A 248 -6.80 -7.93 -12.36
CA ARG A 248 -5.55 -7.47 -12.98
C ARG A 248 -4.83 -8.52 -13.84
N GLY A 249 -5.54 -9.54 -14.28
CA GLY A 249 -4.98 -10.55 -15.19
C GLY A 249 -3.74 -11.22 -14.61
N GLY A 250 -2.68 -11.31 -15.41
CA GLY A 250 -1.42 -11.96 -15.02
C GLY A 250 -0.69 -11.32 -13.83
N ASN A 251 -1.00 -10.07 -13.50
CA ASN A 251 -0.35 -9.37 -12.39
C ASN A 251 -1.08 -9.54 -11.05
N THR A 252 -2.14 -10.35 -11.02
CA THR A 252 -2.96 -10.59 -9.82
C THR A 252 -2.12 -11.16 -8.68
N VAL A 253 -1.23 -12.11 -8.97
CA VAL A 253 -0.40 -12.77 -7.94
C VAL A 253 0.50 -11.76 -7.24
N ASN A 254 1.15 -10.87 -8.00
CA ASN A 254 2.02 -9.83 -7.45
C ASN A 254 1.25 -8.87 -6.51
N TYR A 255 0.06 -8.41 -6.92
CA TYR A 255 -0.75 -7.54 -6.07
C TYR A 255 -1.30 -8.26 -4.83
N SER A 256 -1.66 -9.54 -4.96
CA SER A 256 -2.12 -10.35 -3.83
C SER A 256 -1.00 -10.59 -2.82
N TRP A 257 0.24 -10.75 -3.28
CA TRP A 257 1.41 -10.84 -2.42
C TRP A 257 1.63 -9.55 -1.62
N GLU A 258 1.53 -8.39 -2.26
CA GLU A 258 1.64 -7.09 -1.59
C GLU A 258 0.59 -6.94 -0.46
N TYR A 259 -0.64 -7.40 -0.70
CA TYR A 259 -1.68 -7.43 0.32
C TYR A 259 -1.37 -8.39 1.46
N THR A 260 -0.83 -9.55 1.15
CA THR A 260 -0.41 -10.51 2.18
C THR A 260 0.65 -9.89 3.08
N TYR A 261 1.63 -9.21 2.51
CA TYR A 261 2.67 -8.51 3.28
C TYR A 261 2.07 -7.47 4.24
N TYR A 262 1.24 -6.56 3.75
CA TYR A 262 0.64 -5.52 4.59
C TYR A 262 -0.36 -6.07 5.61
N SER A 263 -1.11 -7.09 5.27
CA SER A 263 -2.03 -7.73 6.23
C SER A 263 -1.27 -8.44 7.34
N SER A 264 -0.13 -9.06 7.04
CA SER A 264 0.73 -9.67 8.07
C SER A 264 1.36 -8.60 8.96
N LEU A 265 1.83 -7.49 8.39
CA LEU A 265 2.34 -6.37 9.16
C LEU A 265 1.27 -5.77 10.09
N LEU A 266 0.04 -5.61 9.60
CA LEU A 266 -1.08 -5.15 10.43
C LEU A 266 -1.42 -6.14 11.55
N ALA A 267 -1.30 -7.44 11.29
CA ALA A 267 -1.52 -8.45 12.33
C ALA A 267 -0.55 -8.27 13.49
N GLU A 268 0.73 -8.06 13.21
CA GLU A 268 1.74 -7.77 14.23
C GLU A 268 1.44 -6.47 15.00
N ILE A 269 1.06 -5.41 14.25
CA ILE A 269 0.73 -4.12 14.84
C ILE A 269 -0.47 -4.23 15.78
N TYR A 270 -1.53 -4.92 15.37
CA TYR A 270 -2.74 -5.04 16.17
C TYR A 270 -2.58 -6.04 17.31
N ASP A 271 -1.78 -7.09 17.14
CA ASP A 271 -1.44 -8.01 18.23
C ASP A 271 -0.74 -7.28 19.39
N SER A 272 0.14 -6.32 19.07
CA SER A 272 0.81 -5.50 20.09
C SER A 272 -0.15 -4.67 20.95
N VAL A 273 -1.38 -4.45 20.51
CA VAL A 273 -2.45 -3.77 21.27
C VAL A 273 -3.57 -4.72 21.70
N GLY A 274 -3.34 -6.02 21.60
CA GLY A 274 -4.26 -7.06 22.06
C GLY A 274 -5.46 -7.32 21.15
N TYR A 275 -5.36 -6.98 19.86
CA TYR A 275 -6.43 -7.21 18.90
C TYR A 275 -6.02 -8.28 17.87
N ASP A 276 -6.77 -9.40 17.83
CA ASP A 276 -6.55 -10.46 16.85
C ASP A 276 -7.05 -10.04 15.46
N TYR A 277 -6.14 -9.52 14.67
CA TYR A 277 -6.45 -9.05 13.31
C TYR A 277 -6.74 -10.19 12.35
N PHE A 278 -6.21 -11.40 12.54
CA PHE A 278 -6.53 -12.53 11.67
C PHE A 278 -8.00 -12.93 11.77
N GLU A 279 -8.62 -12.74 12.95
CA GLU A 279 -10.04 -12.99 13.19
C GLU A 279 -10.93 -11.77 12.87
N HIS A 280 -10.34 -10.66 12.43
CA HIS A 280 -11.10 -9.47 12.04
C HIS A 280 -12.02 -9.78 10.87
N THR A 281 -13.31 -9.42 11.04
CA THR A 281 -14.32 -9.59 10.00
C THR A 281 -14.33 -8.39 9.06
N LEU A 282 -14.05 -8.63 7.80
CA LEU A 282 -14.03 -7.64 6.74
C LEU A 282 -15.43 -7.13 6.39
N PRO A 283 -15.56 -5.98 5.75
CA PRO A 283 -16.86 -5.34 5.47
C PRO A 283 -17.89 -6.21 4.75
N ARG A 284 -17.47 -7.24 4.02
CA ARG A 284 -18.36 -8.17 3.31
C ARG A 284 -18.46 -9.56 3.95
N GLY A 285 -17.95 -9.72 5.14
CA GLY A 285 -18.16 -10.90 5.97
C GLY A 285 -17.02 -11.92 5.98
N ALA A 286 -16.10 -11.89 5.02
CA ALA A 286 -14.90 -12.71 5.09
C ALA A 286 -14.02 -12.27 6.27
N LYS A 287 -13.20 -13.17 6.79
CA LYS A 287 -12.16 -12.84 7.75
C LYS A 287 -10.80 -12.60 7.08
N VAL A 288 -9.90 -11.88 7.75
CA VAL A 288 -8.56 -11.61 7.24
C VAL A 288 -7.81 -12.90 6.94
N HIS A 289 -7.87 -13.91 7.81
CA HIS A 289 -7.20 -15.20 7.57
C HIS A 289 -7.77 -15.95 6.35
N GLU A 290 -9.05 -15.78 6.02
CA GLU A 290 -9.66 -16.37 4.81
C GLU A 290 -9.12 -15.70 3.55
N HIS A 291 -8.96 -14.35 3.59
CA HIS A 291 -8.32 -13.60 2.53
C HIS A 291 -6.85 -14.04 2.31
N LEU A 292 -6.08 -14.17 3.38
CA LEU A 292 -4.70 -14.65 3.31
C LEU A 292 -4.61 -16.09 2.79
N SER A 293 -5.53 -16.96 3.19
CA SER A 293 -5.62 -18.33 2.69
C SER A 293 -5.93 -18.37 1.20
N PHE A 294 -6.77 -17.47 0.69
CA PHE A 294 -7.00 -17.33 -0.74
C PHE A 294 -5.73 -16.89 -1.48
N ASN A 295 -5.03 -15.87 -0.98
CA ASN A 295 -3.78 -15.40 -1.58
C ASN A 295 -2.72 -16.50 -1.63
N TYR A 296 -2.61 -17.32 -0.57
CA TYR A 296 -1.72 -18.47 -0.56
C TYR A 296 -2.08 -19.51 -1.63
N ARG A 297 -3.37 -19.82 -1.80
CA ARG A 297 -3.83 -20.72 -2.88
C ARG A 297 -3.53 -20.15 -4.26
N LEU A 298 -3.66 -18.83 -4.43
CA LEU A 298 -3.36 -18.14 -5.67
C LEU A 298 -1.87 -18.26 -6.07
N LEU A 299 -0.95 -18.30 -5.10
CA LEU A 299 0.46 -18.59 -5.36
C LEU A 299 0.68 -20.01 -5.93
N LYS A 300 -0.22 -20.95 -5.61
CA LYS A 300 -0.16 -22.34 -6.13
C LYS A 300 -0.89 -22.48 -7.45
N ASP A 301 -1.93 -21.70 -7.69
CA ASP A 301 -2.69 -21.71 -8.95
C ASP A 301 -3.17 -20.28 -9.29
N PHE A 302 -2.37 -19.57 -10.08
CA PHE A 302 -2.68 -18.21 -10.54
C PHE A 302 -3.97 -18.12 -11.36
N LYS A 303 -4.55 -19.24 -11.82
CA LYS A 303 -5.77 -19.30 -12.61
C LYS A 303 -7.05 -19.16 -11.78
N LEU A 304 -6.94 -19.21 -10.45
CA LEU A 304 -8.11 -19.07 -9.56
C LEU A 304 -8.88 -17.76 -9.75
N THR A 305 -8.25 -16.73 -10.31
CA THR A 305 -8.87 -15.43 -10.57
C THR A 305 -9.47 -15.28 -11.96
N ALA A 306 -9.50 -16.36 -12.77
CA ALA A 306 -9.94 -16.34 -14.17
C ALA A 306 -11.27 -15.62 -14.42
N GLN A 307 -12.24 -15.82 -13.53
CA GLN A 307 -13.59 -15.24 -13.68
C GLN A 307 -13.62 -13.72 -13.47
N TRP A 308 -12.64 -13.14 -12.77
CA TRP A 308 -12.53 -11.71 -12.52
C TRP A 308 -11.48 -11.01 -13.38
N ALA A 309 -10.62 -11.76 -14.06
CA ALA A 309 -9.52 -11.25 -14.86
C ALA A 309 -10.04 -10.63 -16.18
N LYS A 310 -10.79 -9.54 -16.08
CA LYS A 310 -11.38 -8.85 -17.23
C LYS A 310 -10.47 -7.84 -17.90
N TYR A 311 -9.33 -7.51 -17.29
CA TYR A 311 -8.40 -6.59 -17.88
C TYR A 311 -7.52 -7.29 -18.92
N ASP A 312 -7.90 -7.14 -20.16
CA ASP A 312 -7.10 -7.51 -21.31
C ASP A 312 -6.39 -6.26 -21.83
N LYS A 313 -5.43 -5.74 -21.06
CA LYS A 313 -4.74 -4.52 -21.46
C LYS A 313 -3.25 -4.69 -21.57
N GLY A 314 -2.86 -4.52 -22.81
CA GLY A 314 -1.62 -3.97 -23.35
C GLY A 314 -0.37 -4.12 -22.47
N SER A 315 0.74 -3.80 -22.95
CA SER A 315 2.13 -3.87 -22.51
C SER A 315 2.50 -3.86 -21.01
N LEU A 316 1.62 -3.49 -20.07
CA LEU A 316 1.93 -3.46 -18.64
C LEU A 316 1.52 -4.72 -17.89
N TRP A 317 0.47 -5.41 -18.33
CA TRP A 317 -0.02 -6.63 -17.67
C TRP A 317 -0.33 -7.68 -18.73
N LEU A 318 0.25 -8.85 -18.55
CA LEU A 318 -0.05 -9.99 -19.42
C LEU A 318 -1.54 -10.32 -19.27
N PRO A 319 -2.35 -10.23 -20.34
CA PRO A 319 -3.78 -10.50 -20.29
C PRO A 319 -4.04 -11.92 -19.82
N TYR A 320 -5.09 -12.15 -19.04
CA TYR A 320 -5.45 -13.49 -18.61
C TYR A 320 -5.70 -14.43 -19.81
N SER A 321 -6.27 -13.92 -20.89
CA SER A 321 -6.47 -14.66 -22.14
C SER A 321 -5.18 -15.27 -22.71
N GLN A 322 -4.04 -14.61 -22.51
CA GLN A 322 -2.73 -15.11 -22.95
C GLN A 322 -2.12 -16.11 -21.96
N ILE A 323 -2.37 -15.94 -20.66
CA ILE A 323 -1.73 -16.78 -19.64
C ILE A 323 -2.55 -18.00 -19.22
N LYS A 324 -3.87 -18.02 -19.48
CA LYS A 324 -4.77 -19.09 -19.02
C LYS A 324 -4.33 -20.51 -19.44
N ASN A 325 -3.57 -20.62 -20.51
CA ASN A 325 -3.08 -21.89 -21.05
C ASN A 325 -1.63 -22.19 -20.64
N LEU A 326 -0.95 -21.27 -19.93
CA LEU A 326 0.40 -21.52 -19.45
C LEU A 326 0.38 -22.53 -18.30
N SER A 327 1.44 -23.34 -18.20
CA SER A 327 1.73 -24.06 -16.97
C SER A 327 2.19 -23.08 -15.88
N GLN A 328 2.18 -23.52 -14.62
CA GLN A 328 2.72 -22.75 -13.51
C GLN A 328 4.17 -22.34 -13.77
N GLU A 329 5.02 -23.29 -14.19
CA GLU A 329 6.43 -23.05 -14.53
C GLU A 329 6.61 -22.01 -15.66
N ALA A 330 5.74 -22.07 -16.68
CA ALA A 330 5.80 -21.10 -17.77
C ALA A 330 5.36 -19.70 -17.32
N TYR A 331 4.36 -19.62 -16.44
CA TYR A 331 3.92 -18.35 -15.86
C TYR A 331 5.03 -17.70 -14.99
N GLU A 332 5.69 -18.47 -14.14
CA GLU A 332 6.78 -17.99 -13.28
C GLU A 332 7.98 -17.41 -14.07
N LYS A 333 8.16 -17.84 -15.31
CA LYS A 333 9.17 -17.31 -16.22
C LYS A 333 8.75 -16.00 -16.90
N THR A 334 7.49 -15.60 -16.83
CA THR A 334 7.04 -14.31 -17.35
C THR A 334 7.44 -13.17 -16.37
N ASP A 335 7.47 -11.93 -16.87
CA ASP A 335 7.75 -10.77 -16.01
C ASP A 335 6.71 -10.62 -14.90
N ASN A 336 5.46 -11.04 -15.13
CA ASN A 336 4.41 -11.05 -14.09
C ASN A 336 4.67 -12.11 -13.03
N GLY A 337 5.11 -13.30 -13.43
CA GLY A 337 5.46 -14.39 -12.51
C GLY A 337 6.72 -14.08 -11.69
N LYS A 338 7.77 -13.56 -12.32
CA LYS A 338 9.03 -13.18 -11.64
C LYS A 338 8.84 -12.13 -10.54
N ASN A 339 7.86 -11.24 -10.69
CA ASN A 339 7.56 -10.22 -9.70
C ASN A 339 6.67 -10.73 -8.55
N ALA A 340 6.17 -11.96 -8.63
CA ALA A 340 5.29 -12.58 -7.65
C ALA A 340 6.05 -13.47 -6.66
N TYR A 341 7.28 -13.84 -6.97
CA TYR A 341 8.19 -14.70 -6.20
C TYR A 341 9.54 -13.99 -6.00
#